data_91f726330a6a14c074518229d1e5cb72
#
_entry.id   91f726330a6a14c074518229d1e5cb72
#
_cell.length_a   1.000
_cell.length_b   1.000
_cell.length_c   1.000
_cell.angle_alpha   90.00
_cell.angle_beta   90.00
_cell.angle_gamma   90.00
#
_symmetry.space_group_name_H-M   'P 1'
#
loop_
_entity.id
_entity.type
_entity.pdbx_description
1 polymer ?
#
loop_
_entity_poly.entity_id
_entity_poly.type
_entity_poly.pdbx_seq_one_letter_code
_entity_poly.pdbx_strand_id
1 'polypeptide(L)'
;MLATTEQQALNDERVLFSTSTDGGDTWTDLADVTQEGDRGYYSAPAISPNGTDVWVVYNAFTTPFRESAEGAENDRQLVGVVLHADVAPDGTVGAFTEEHRGASGDARSSSQNNLAAEFLGDYVYAAATREFGAAVWNDVRDGADCPEIDTYRQELHDVAVETGAPTAEPEEPRGVEEFEREHGLDVEQGEDPVAPSVQATCPATFGNSDIFGIAIDDPTP
;
A
#
# COMPACT_ATOMS: atom_id res chain seq x y z
N MET A 1 -24.99 4.45 14.02
CA MET A 1 -23.68 4.48 13.35
C MET A 1 -23.20 3.05 13.37
N LEU A 2 -23.33 2.34 12.26
CA LEU A 2 -22.82 0.97 12.15
C LEU A 2 -21.30 1.10 12.07
N ALA A 3 -20.59 0.60 13.06
CA ALA A 3 -19.18 0.35 12.92
C ALA A 3 -19.05 -0.68 11.78
N THR A 4 -18.63 -0.24 10.60
CA THR A 4 -18.03 -1.16 9.66
C THR A 4 -16.85 -1.76 10.40
N THR A 5 -16.80 -3.07 10.50
CA THR A 5 -15.60 -3.73 11.02
C THR A 5 -14.43 -3.26 10.17
N GLU A 6 -13.31 -2.90 10.78
CA GLU A 6 -12.10 -2.43 10.08
C GLU A 6 -11.74 -3.33 8.90
N GLN A 7 -11.95 -4.63 9.01
CA GLN A 7 -11.77 -5.63 7.97
C GLN A 7 -12.61 -5.40 6.69
N GLN A 8 -13.82 -4.89 6.80
CA GLN A 8 -14.64 -4.58 5.61
C GLN A 8 -14.11 -3.34 4.89
N ALA A 9 -13.60 -2.35 5.65
CA ALA A 9 -12.95 -1.19 5.08
C ALA A 9 -11.65 -1.58 4.35
N LEU A 10 -10.83 -2.46 4.95
CA LEU A 10 -9.55 -2.93 4.43
C LEU A 10 -9.62 -3.84 3.18
N ASN A 11 -10.79 -4.09 2.62
CA ASN A 11 -10.97 -4.88 1.41
C ASN A 11 -11.82 -4.17 0.34
N ASP A 12 -12.04 -2.88 0.51
CA ASP A 12 -12.82 -2.05 -0.41
C ASP A 12 -12.10 -0.71 -0.72
N GLU A 13 -10.77 -0.72 -0.69
CA GLU A 13 -9.94 0.42 -1.01
C GLU A 13 -10.07 0.76 -2.50
N ARG A 14 -10.26 2.06 -2.79
CA ARG A 14 -10.49 2.57 -4.13
C ARG A 14 -9.57 3.73 -4.46
N VAL A 15 -9.14 3.79 -5.70
CA VAL A 15 -8.53 4.98 -6.29
C VAL A 15 -9.64 5.85 -6.84
N LEU A 16 -9.89 6.96 -6.15
CA LEU A 16 -10.93 7.91 -6.54
C LEU A 16 -10.31 9.10 -7.27
N PHE A 17 -10.91 9.48 -8.38
CA PHE A 17 -10.43 10.54 -9.26
C PHE A 17 -11.47 11.65 -9.41
N SER A 18 -11.02 12.89 -9.42
CA SER A 18 -11.85 14.08 -9.64
C SER A 18 -11.05 15.14 -10.36
N THR A 19 -11.69 15.98 -11.13
CA THR A 19 -11.07 17.09 -11.89
C THR A 19 -11.76 18.42 -11.62
N SER A 20 -10.98 19.49 -11.82
CA SER A 20 -11.46 20.88 -11.84
C SER A 20 -10.98 21.53 -13.13
N THR A 21 -11.86 22.35 -13.75
CA THR A 21 -11.53 23.17 -14.93
C THR A 21 -11.54 24.66 -14.64
N ASP A 22 -11.75 25.05 -13.38
CA ASP A 22 -11.86 26.44 -12.93
C ASP A 22 -10.83 26.82 -11.85
N GLY A 23 -9.71 26.11 -11.81
CA GLY A 23 -8.63 26.39 -10.86
C GLY A 23 -8.87 25.85 -9.44
N GLY A 24 -9.79 24.90 -9.29
CA GLY A 24 -10.09 24.26 -8.01
C GLY A 24 -11.32 24.85 -7.30
N ASP A 25 -12.04 25.78 -7.94
CA ASP A 25 -13.26 26.37 -7.35
C ASP A 25 -14.40 25.33 -7.31
N THR A 26 -14.50 24.51 -8.35
CA THR A 26 -15.44 23.38 -8.39
C THR A 26 -14.75 22.10 -8.86
N TRP A 27 -15.27 20.96 -8.44
CA TRP A 27 -14.75 19.63 -8.76
C TRP A 27 -15.86 18.72 -9.27
N THR A 28 -15.50 17.81 -10.17
CA THR A 28 -16.42 16.76 -10.60
C THR A 28 -16.74 15.80 -9.44
N ASP A 29 -17.81 15.04 -9.55
CA ASP A 29 -18.04 13.91 -8.65
C ASP A 29 -16.86 12.93 -8.71
N LEU A 30 -16.58 12.26 -7.60
CA LEU A 30 -15.53 11.25 -7.51
C LEU A 30 -15.88 10.05 -8.41
N ALA A 31 -14.97 9.72 -9.32
CA ALA A 31 -15.04 8.52 -10.13
C ALA A 31 -14.10 7.45 -9.59
N ASP A 32 -14.56 6.22 -9.46
CA ASP A 32 -13.72 5.06 -9.16
C ASP A 32 -12.96 4.65 -10.42
N VAL A 33 -11.63 4.72 -10.37
CA VAL A 33 -10.74 4.34 -11.48
C VAL A 33 -9.94 3.07 -11.18
N THR A 34 -10.23 2.44 -10.04
CA THR A 34 -9.59 1.19 -9.64
C THR A 34 -9.90 0.09 -10.64
N GLN A 35 -8.91 -0.69 -11.05
CA GLN A 35 -9.14 -1.83 -11.91
C GLN A 35 -9.82 -2.97 -11.14
N GLU A 36 -10.58 -3.80 -11.86
CA GLU A 36 -11.34 -4.90 -11.26
C GLU A 36 -10.40 -5.89 -10.53
N GLY A 37 -10.71 -6.18 -9.29
CA GLY A 37 -9.95 -7.09 -8.43
C GLY A 37 -8.84 -6.40 -7.61
N ASP A 38 -8.53 -5.14 -7.89
CA ASP A 38 -7.55 -4.37 -7.16
C ASP A 38 -8.14 -3.76 -5.88
N ARG A 39 -7.28 -3.61 -4.88
CA ARG A 39 -7.48 -2.77 -3.70
C ARG A 39 -6.45 -1.69 -3.76
N GLY A 40 -6.89 -0.48 -4.15
CA GLY A 40 -6.00 0.65 -4.45
C GLY A 40 -5.28 1.14 -3.18
N TYR A 41 -3.98 1.34 -3.32
CA TYR A 41 -3.11 1.79 -2.25
C TYR A 41 -2.11 2.80 -2.82
N TYR A 42 -2.00 3.96 -2.22
CA TYR A 42 -1.28 5.12 -2.73
C TYR A 42 -1.46 5.37 -4.24
N SER A 43 -1.76 6.59 -4.60
CA SER A 43 -1.91 6.95 -6.00
C SER A 43 -1.37 8.35 -6.28
N ALA A 44 -0.92 8.56 -7.51
CA ALA A 44 -0.46 9.86 -7.97
C ALA A 44 -0.93 10.13 -9.42
N PRO A 45 -1.57 11.26 -9.69
CA PRO A 45 -1.94 11.67 -11.03
C PRO A 45 -0.85 12.56 -11.68
N ALA A 46 -0.85 12.59 -13.01
CA ALA A 46 -0.13 13.59 -13.80
C ALA A 46 -0.97 13.97 -15.00
N ILE A 47 -0.86 15.23 -15.41
CA ILE A 47 -1.49 15.75 -16.63
C ILE A 47 -0.41 16.21 -17.60
N SER A 48 -0.59 15.95 -18.90
CA SER A 48 0.31 16.43 -19.94
C SER A 48 0.30 17.97 -20.03
N PRO A 49 1.41 18.60 -20.47
CA PRO A 49 1.50 20.06 -20.52
C PRO A 49 0.50 20.74 -21.46
N ASN A 50 -0.04 20.01 -22.43
CA ASN A 50 -1.11 20.47 -23.34
C ASN A 50 -2.52 20.18 -22.79
N GLY A 51 -2.63 19.43 -21.68
CA GLY A 51 -3.89 19.12 -21.04
C GLY A 51 -4.74 18.07 -21.78
N THR A 52 -4.13 17.28 -22.67
CA THR A 52 -4.84 16.28 -23.48
C THR A 52 -4.85 14.89 -22.85
N ASP A 53 -3.96 14.65 -21.86
CA ASP A 53 -3.72 13.32 -21.32
C ASP A 53 -3.62 13.35 -19.81
N VAL A 54 -4.23 12.39 -19.16
CA VAL A 54 -4.09 12.13 -17.72
C VAL A 54 -3.52 10.73 -17.51
N TRP A 55 -2.49 10.67 -16.68
CA TRP A 55 -1.87 9.44 -16.23
C TRP A 55 -2.11 9.28 -14.72
N VAL A 56 -2.40 8.06 -14.29
CA VAL A 56 -2.53 7.72 -12.88
C VAL A 56 -1.69 6.49 -12.60
N VAL A 57 -0.81 6.58 -11.61
CA VAL A 57 -0.13 5.40 -11.04
C VAL A 57 -0.71 5.12 -9.68
N TYR A 58 -0.86 3.85 -9.34
CA TYR A 58 -1.17 3.41 -7.99
C TYR A 58 -0.54 2.05 -7.69
N ASN A 59 -0.31 1.78 -6.40
CA ASN A 59 -0.10 0.43 -5.93
C ASN A 59 -1.45 -0.24 -5.64
N ALA A 60 -1.54 -1.55 -5.83
CA ALA A 60 -2.72 -2.32 -5.48
C ALA A 60 -2.36 -3.64 -4.81
N PHE A 61 -3.14 -4.02 -3.80
CA PHE A 61 -3.19 -5.39 -3.34
C PHE A 61 -4.20 -6.18 -4.17
N THR A 62 -3.76 -7.30 -4.74
CA THR A 62 -4.59 -8.20 -5.56
C THR A 62 -5.19 -9.34 -4.75
N THR A 63 -4.65 -9.61 -3.57
CA THR A 63 -5.21 -10.54 -2.58
C THR A 63 -5.93 -9.76 -1.47
N PRO A 64 -7.00 -10.32 -0.87
CA PRO A 64 -7.71 -9.66 0.22
C PRO A 64 -6.82 -9.61 1.48
N PHE A 65 -6.93 -8.53 2.23
CA PHE A 65 -6.33 -8.45 3.56
C PHE A 65 -6.93 -9.53 4.47
N ARG A 66 -6.07 -10.19 5.21
CA ARG A 66 -6.40 -11.16 6.26
C ARG A 66 -5.64 -10.79 7.53
N GLU A 67 -6.25 -11.04 8.69
CA GLU A 67 -5.63 -10.74 9.98
C GLU A 67 -4.37 -11.56 10.23
N SER A 68 -4.38 -12.84 9.82
CA SER A 68 -3.20 -13.68 9.98
C SER A 68 -2.10 -13.28 8.99
N ALA A 69 -0.89 -13.16 9.50
CA ALA A 69 0.32 -13.02 8.70
C ALA A 69 0.91 -14.36 8.29
N GLU A 70 0.56 -15.47 8.97
CA GLU A 70 1.11 -16.80 8.76
C GLU A 70 0.43 -17.57 7.63
N GLY A 71 1.21 -18.43 6.98
CA GLY A 71 0.71 -19.34 5.95
C GLY A 71 0.69 -18.75 4.54
N ALA A 72 0.84 -19.60 3.55
CA ALA A 72 0.90 -19.21 2.14
C ALA A 72 -0.43 -18.63 1.61
N GLU A 73 -1.55 -18.98 2.25
CA GLU A 73 -2.89 -18.48 1.92
C GLU A 73 -3.11 -17.01 2.35
N ASN A 74 -2.23 -16.48 3.20
CA ASN A 74 -2.27 -15.11 3.70
C ASN A 74 -1.27 -14.20 2.99
N ASP A 75 -0.85 -14.57 1.81
CA ASP A 75 -0.01 -13.75 0.96
C ASP A 75 -0.66 -12.39 0.66
N ARG A 76 0.17 -11.35 0.57
CA ARG A 76 -0.22 -9.97 0.34
C ARG A 76 0.36 -9.47 -0.98
N GLN A 77 -0.24 -9.94 -2.07
CA GLN A 77 0.25 -9.67 -3.41
C GLN A 77 0.08 -8.20 -3.79
N LEU A 78 1.20 -7.49 -3.92
CA LEU A 78 1.30 -6.09 -4.31
C LEU A 78 1.75 -5.95 -5.76
N VAL A 79 1.12 -5.03 -6.49
CA VAL A 79 1.49 -4.65 -7.87
C VAL A 79 1.51 -3.13 -8.02
N GLY A 80 2.23 -2.63 -9.02
CA GLY A 80 2.08 -1.27 -9.52
C GLY A 80 1.21 -1.26 -10.76
N VAL A 81 0.30 -0.30 -10.87
CA VAL A 81 -0.64 -0.15 -11.99
C VAL A 81 -0.53 1.25 -12.57
N VAL A 82 -0.49 1.36 -13.88
CA VAL A 82 -0.46 2.66 -14.58
C VAL A 82 -1.65 2.73 -15.52
N LEU A 83 -2.43 3.79 -15.35
CA LEU A 83 -3.60 4.10 -16.16
C LEU A 83 -3.37 5.33 -17.02
N HIS A 84 -4.04 5.39 -18.15
CA HIS A 84 -4.12 6.56 -19.03
C HIS A 84 -5.57 6.87 -19.41
N ALA A 85 -5.87 8.15 -19.60
CA ALA A 85 -7.13 8.63 -20.18
C ALA A 85 -6.90 9.88 -21.01
N ASP A 86 -7.56 9.97 -22.16
CA ASP A 86 -7.63 11.21 -22.95
C ASP A 86 -8.47 12.27 -22.26
N VAL A 87 -8.14 13.53 -22.49
CA VAL A 87 -8.91 14.69 -22.03
C VAL A 87 -9.45 15.46 -23.25
N ALA A 88 -10.76 15.53 -23.34
CA ALA A 88 -11.44 16.29 -24.38
C ALA A 88 -11.17 17.82 -24.25
N PRO A 89 -11.35 18.60 -25.34
CA PRO A 89 -11.11 20.06 -25.31
C PRO A 89 -11.95 20.85 -24.29
N ASP A 90 -13.05 20.28 -23.83
CA ASP A 90 -13.89 20.88 -22.77
C ASP A 90 -13.42 20.50 -21.34
N GLY A 91 -12.33 19.75 -21.22
CA GLY A 91 -11.78 19.29 -19.95
C GLY A 91 -12.40 17.98 -19.43
N THR A 92 -13.29 17.35 -20.20
CA THR A 92 -13.85 16.06 -19.83
C THR A 92 -12.80 14.95 -19.96
N VAL A 93 -12.54 14.24 -18.88
CA VAL A 93 -11.64 13.07 -18.87
C VAL A 93 -12.40 11.84 -19.35
N GLY A 94 -11.81 11.12 -20.29
CA GLY A 94 -12.33 9.87 -20.84
C GLY A 94 -12.25 8.70 -19.87
N ALA A 95 -12.56 7.50 -20.38
CA ALA A 95 -12.39 6.29 -19.60
C ALA A 95 -10.91 5.95 -19.42
N PHE A 96 -10.52 5.57 -18.22
CA PHE A 96 -9.16 5.11 -17.95
C PHE A 96 -8.95 3.70 -18.51
N THR A 97 -7.81 3.50 -19.16
CA THR A 97 -7.30 2.22 -19.64
C THR A 97 -6.03 1.86 -18.87
N GLU A 98 -5.85 0.57 -18.59
CA GLU A 98 -4.62 0.07 -18.01
C GLU A 98 -3.54 -0.03 -19.09
N GLU A 99 -2.47 0.77 -18.98
CA GLU A 99 -1.36 0.78 -19.89
C GLU A 99 -0.20 -0.10 -19.40
N HIS A 100 -0.12 -0.30 -18.09
CA HIS A 100 0.89 -1.19 -17.51
C HIS A 100 0.45 -1.76 -16.19
N ARG A 101 0.82 -3.02 -15.99
CA ARG A 101 0.74 -3.71 -14.70
C ARG A 101 2.09 -4.36 -14.41
N GLY A 102 2.68 -4.02 -13.28
CA GLY A 102 3.94 -4.58 -12.81
C GLY A 102 3.83 -6.07 -12.45
N ALA A 103 4.95 -6.72 -12.23
CA ALA A 103 4.96 -8.03 -11.61
C ALA A 103 4.51 -7.94 -10.16
N SER A 104 3.83 -8.97 -9.67
CA SER A 104 3.44 -9.02 -8.26
C SER A 104 4.57 -9.55 -7.37
N GLY A 105 4.55 -9.13 -6.11
CA GLY A 105 5.37 -9.68 -5.04
C GLY A 105 4.60 -9.69 -3.73
N ASP A 106 5.01 -10.52 -2.81
CA ASP A 106 4.40 -10.59 -1.48
C ASP A 106 4.92 -9.45 -0.60
N ALA A 107 4.02 -8.56 -0.17
CA ALA A 107 4.37 -7.42 0.67
C ALA A 107 4.97 -7.83 2.03
N ARG A 108 4.69 -9.04 2.50
CA ARG A 108 5.29 -9.60 3.74
C ARG A 108 6.81 -9.73 3.66
N SER A 109 7.35 -9.81 2.44
CA SER A 109 8.79 -9.80 2.21
C SER A 109 9.47 -8.47 2.58
N SER A 110 8.71 -7.38 2.75
CA SER A 110 9.20 -6.09 3.22
C SER A 110 9.15 -5.99 4.74
N SER A 111 9.93 -5.08 5.34
CA SER A 111 9.93 -4.94 6.79
C SER A 111 10.38 -3.58 7.29
N GLN A 112 9.76 -3.13 8.37
CA GLN A 112 10.30 -2.09 9.23
C GLN A 112 11.57 -2.57 9.95
N ASN A 113 12.37 -1.64 10.45
CA ASN A 113 13.62 -1.95 11.15
C ASN A 113 13.41 -2.81 12.42
N ASN A 114 12.25 -2.70 13.06
CA ASN A 114 11.90 -3.47 14.26
C ASN A 114 11.20 -4.81 13.94
N LEU A 115 11.01 -5.13 12.66
CA LEU A 115 10.38 -6.35 12.14
C LEU A 115 8.88 -6.49 12.46
N ALA A 116 8.28 -5.59 13.22
CA ALA A 116 6.90 -5.72 13.71
C ALA A 116 5.84 -5.58 12.61
N ALA A 117 6.17 -4.93 11.51
CA ALA A 117 5.25 -4.73 10.38
C ALA A 117 6.01 -4.68 9.05
N GLU A 118 5.27 -4.85 7.95
CA GLU A 118 5.76 -4.57 6.62
C GLU A 118 6.06 -3.07 6.46
N PHE A 119 6.99 -2.74 5.59
CA PHE A 119 7.27 -1.38 5.18
C PHE A 119 7.43 -1.30 3.67
N LEU A 120 6.46 -0.69 3.01
CA LEU A 120 6.44 -0.54 1.55
C LEU A 120 6.93 0.83 1.09
N GLY A 121 6.96 1.82 2.00
CA GLY A 121 7.07 3.23 1.62
C GLY A 121 5.76 3.76 1.04
N ASP A 122 5.73 5.06 0.78
CA ASP A 122 4.55 5.79 0.27
C ASP A 122 4.89 6.59 -1.00
N TYR A 123 5.91 6.16 -1.73
CA TYR A 123 6.45 6.90 -2.86
C TYR A 123 5.95 6.35 -4.19
N VAL A 124 4.79 6.84 -4.64
CA VAL A 124 4.33 6.68 -6.00
C VAL A 124 4.26 8.04 -6.68
N TYR A 125 4.76 8.14 -7.91
CA TYR A 125 4.77 9.37 -8.67
C TYR A 125 4.46 9.10 -10.13
N ALA A 126 3.70 10.01 -10.74
CA ALA A 126 3.51 10.08 -12.18
C ALA A 126 4.06 11.38 -12.72
N ALA A 127 4.50 11.37 -13.95
CA ALA A 127 4.84 12.53 -14.74
C ALA A 127 4.32 12.34 -16.16
N ALA A 128 3.93 13.42 -16.82
CA ALA A 128 3.44 13.38 -18.19
C ALA A 128 4.15 14.42 -19.04
N THR A 129 4.43 14.04 -20.26
CA THR A 129 4.87 14.96 -21.33
C THR A 129 3.78 15.04 -22.41
N ARG A 130 4.08 15.54 -23.58
CA ARG A 130 3.18 15.51 -24.74
C ARG A 130 3.27 14.20 -25.53
N GLU A 131 4.23 13.38 -25.24
CA GLU A 131 4.60 12.22 -26.03
C GLU A 131 4.57 10.93 -25.23
N PHE A 132 4.68 11.03 -23.89
CA PHE A 132 4.68 9.85 -23.02
C PHE A 132 4.27 10.19 -21.57
N GLY A 133 3.79 9.18 -20.87
CA GLY A 133 3.68 9.16 -19.42
C GLY A 133 4.84 8.40 -18.79
N ALA A 134 5.25 8.80 -17.60
CA ALA A 134 6.19 8.06 -16.77
C ALA A 134 5.62 7.87 -15.37
N ALA A 135 5.86 6.70 -14.79
CA ALA A 135 5.39 6.36 -13.46
C ALA A 135 6.44 5.58 -12.67
N VAL A 136 6.44 5.75 -11.36
CA VAL A 136 7.24 4.97 -10.42
C VAL A 136 6.35 4.51 -9.26
N TRP A 137 6.62 3.32 -8.75
CA TRP A 137 5.85 2.71 -7.66
C TRP A 137 6.71 1.85 -6.74
N ASN A 138 6.20 1.55 -5.55
CA ASN A 138 6.83 0.61 -4.63
C ASN A 138 6.63 -0.82 -5.14
N ASP A 139 7.66 -1.64 -5.05
CA ASP A 139 7.68 -2.98 -5.60
C ASP A 139 8.43 -3.95 -4.67
N VAL A 140 7.92 -5.16 -4.57
CA VAL A 140 8.48 -6.23 -3.71
C VAL A 140 8.66 -7.54 -4.49
N ARG A 141 8.66 -7.48 -5.83
CA ARG A 141 8.76 -8.67 -6.70
C ARG A 141 10.01 -9.51 -6.49
N ASP A 142 11.09 -8.87 -6.05
CA ASP A 142 12.39 -9.49 -5.80
C ASP A 142 12.61 -9.85 -4.32
N GLY A 143 11.62 -9.54 -3.47
CA GLY A 143 11.61 -9.92 -2.07
C GLY A 143 11.16 -11.36 -1.86
N ALA A 144 11.68 -12.01 -0.84
CA ALA A 144 11.21 -13.31 -0.38
C ALA A 144 10.62 -13.19 1.02
N ASP A 145 9.49 -13.84 1.22
CA ASP A 145 8.86 -13.94 2.52
C ASP A 145 9.72 -14.70 3.54
N CYS A 146 9.51 -14.44 4.83
CA CYS A 146 10.21 -15.08 5.94
C CYS A 146 9.19 -15.58 6.98
N PRO A 147 8.87 -16.90 6.99
CA PRO A 147 7.87 -17.45 7.89
C PRO A 147 8.13 -17.18 9.37
N GLU A 148 9.38 -17.09 9.79
CA GLU A 148 9.73 -16.78 11.18
C GLU A 148 9.38 -15.32 11.55
N ILE A 149 9.43 -14.41 10.59
CA ILE A 149 8.98 -13.03 10.79
C ILE A 149 7.45 -12.97 10.78
N ASP A 150 6.79 -13.74 9.95
CA ASP A 150 5.33 -13.81 9.94
C ASP A 150 4.79 -14.34 11.28
N THR A 151 5.41 -15.40 11.83
CA THR A 151 5.09 -15.90 13.17
C THR A 151 5.30 -14.83 14.23
N TYR A 152 6.43 -14.13 14.21
CA TYR A 152 6.69 -13.04 15.15
C TYR A 152 5.64 -11.92 15.05
N ARG A 153 5.25 -11.51 13.84
CA ARG A 153 4.20 -10.51 13.63
C ARG A 153 2.83 -10.99 14.13
N GLN A 154 2.53 -12.28 13.93
CA GLN A 154 1.31 -12.88 14.44
C GLN A 154 1.28 -12.90 15.97
N GLU A 155 2.37 -13.28 16.63
CA GLU A 155 2.48 -13.28 18.08
C GLU A 155 2.29 -11.85 18.65
N LEU A 156 2.89 -10.83 18.02
CA LEU A 156 2.67 -9.43 18.40
C LEU A 156 1.20 -9.02 18.27
N HIS A 157 0.55 -9.41 17.18
CA HIS A 157 -0.87 -9.14 16.96
C HIS A 157 -1.73 -9.81 18.03
N ASP A 158 -1.47 -11.08 18.34
CA ASP A 158 -2.25 -11.83 19.33
C ASP A 158 -2.12 -11.23 20.74
N VAL A 159 -0.91 -10.81 21.13
CA VAL A 159 -0.68 -10.08 22.38
C VAL A 159 -1.44 -8.76 22.39
N ALA A 160 -1.44 -8.00 21.30
CA ALA A 160 -2.18 -6.75 21.21
C ALA A 160 -3.70 -6.96 21.34
N VAL A 161 -4.24 -8.02 20.72
CA VAL A 161 -5.66 -8.38 20.84
C VAL A 161 -6.01 -8.81 22.25
N GLU A 162 -5.18 -9.63 22.92
CA GLU A 162 -5.42 -10.09 24.28
C GLU A 162 -5.36 -8.95 25.31
N THR A 163 -4.44 -8.01 25.15
CA THR A 163 -4.25 -6.90 26.07
C THR A 163 -5.15 -5.72 25.77
N GLY A 164 -5.82 -5.69 24.61
CA GLY A 164 -6.59 -4.54 24.13
C GLY A 164 -5.70 -3.33 23.80
N ALA A 165 -4.40 -3.56 23.63
CA ALA A 165 -3.48 -2.55 23.14
C ALA A 165 -3.82 -2.18 21.70
N PRO A 166 -3.70 -0.90 21.28
CA PRO A 166 -3.87 -0.56 19.87
C PRO A 166 -2.80 -1.28 19.05
N THR A 167 -3.21 -1.97 17.99
CA THR A 167 -2.32 -2.54 16.96
C THR A 167 -1.66 -1.44 16.11
N ALA A 168 -1.59 -0.24 16.63
CA ALA A 168 -1.09 0.93 15.96
C ALA A 168 0.43 0.94 15.91
N GLU A 169 0.94 1.46 14.81
CA GLU A 169 2.33 1.75 14.52
C GLU A 169 3.15 2.05 15.79
N PRO A 170 4.32 1.42 15.96
CA PRO A 170 5.21 1.82 17.03
C PRO A 170 5.74 3.23 16.71
N GLU A 171 5.06 4.24 17.20
CA GLU A 171 5.81 5.43 17.59
C GLU A 171 6.93 4.91 18.48
N GLU A 172 8.19 5.38 18.27
CA GLU A 172 9.40 5.07 19.00
C GLU A 172 9.14 4.33 20.34
N PRO A 173 9.83 3.24 20.67
CA PRO A 173 9.49 2.40 21.80
C PRO A 173 9.45 3.24 23.10
N ARG A 174 8.33 3.83 23.38
CA ARG A 174 7.96 4.17 24.73
C ARG A 174 7.72 2.82 25.37
N GLY A 175 8.63 2.46 26.27
CA GLY A 175 8.59 1.16 26.88
C GLY A 175 7.18 0.86 27.36
N VAL A 176 6.71 -0.34 27.16
CA VAL A 176 5.45 -0.89 27.72
C VAL A 176 5.32 -0.48 29.18
N GLU A 177 6.41 -0.46 29.92
CA GLU A 177 6.53 0.01 31.32
C GLU A 177 6.08 1.46 31.55
N GLU A 178 6.20 2.36 30.56
CA GLU A 178 5.78 3.76 30.72
C GLU A 178 4.28 3.92 30.49
N PHE A 179 3.71 3.16 29.55
CA PHE A 179 2.28 3.10 29.30
C PHE A 179 1.53 2.44 30.49
N GLU A 180 2.04 1.33 31.02
CA GLU A 180 1.48 0.64 32.18
C GLU A 180 1.49 1.54 33.43
N ARG A 181 2.56 2.29 33.63
CA ARG A 181 2.69 3.24 34.75
C ARG A 181 1.67 4.39 34.67
N GLU A 182 1.41 4.89 33.46
CA GLU A 182 0.43 5.98 33.27
C GLU A 182 -1.02 5.51 33.44
N HIS A 183 -1.30 4.22 33.14
CA HIS A 183 -2.67 3.71 33.13
C HIS A 183 -2.99 2.78 34.30
N GLY A 184 -2.03 2.49 35.18
CA GLY A 184 -2.22 1.68 36.36
C GLY A 184 -2.60 0.23 36.10
N LEU A 185 -2.12 -0.32 34.97
CA LEU A 185 -2.37 -1.69 34.57
C LEU A 185 -1.29 -2.59 35.16
N ASP A 186 -1.62 -3.34 36.21
CA ASP A 186 -0.84 -4.48 36.70
C ASP A 186 -1.21 -5.70 35.84
N VAL A 187 -0.66 -5.79 34.63
CA VAL A 187 -0.80 -6.99 33.78
C VAL A 187 0.34 -7.95 34.16
N GLU A 188 0.01 -9.18 34.57
CA GLU A 188 1.01 -10.24 34.63
C GLU A 188 1.56 -10.41 33.21
N GLN A 189 2.79 -9.91 33.00
CA GLN A 189 3.44 -9.91 31.69
C GLN A 189 3.74 -11.35 31.27
N GLY A 190 3.07 -11.81 30.21
CA GLY A 190 3.67 -12.81 29.35
C GLY A 190 5.00 -12.27 28.81
N GLU A 191 5.99 -13.10 28.60
CA GLU A 191 7.23 -12.66 27.95
C GLU A 191 6.90 -12.08 26.57
N ASP A 192 7.34 -10.85 26.30
CA ASP A 192 7.15 -10.21 24.99
C ASP A 192 7.73 -11.09 23.87
N PRO A 193 7.06 -11.21 22.73
CA PRO A 193 7.60 -11.94 21.60
C PRO A 193 9.00 -11.46 21.22
N VAL A 194 9.92 -12.39 21.02
CA VAL A 194 11.32 -12.07 20.72
C VAL A 194 11.53 -12.05 19.22
N ALA A 195 11.94 -10.91 18.68
CA ALA A 195 12.22 -10.76 17.26
C ALA A 195 13.29 -11.78 16.80
N PRO A 196 13.05 -12.53 15.71
CA PRO A 196 14.01 -13.49 15.18
C PRO A 196 15.23 -12.78 14.55
N SER A 197 16.32 -13.51 14.42
CA SER A 197 17.52 -13.02 13.73
C SER A 197 17.36 -13.17 12.22
N VAL A 198 17.06 -12.09 11.52
CA VAL A 198 16.86 -12.08 10.06
C VAL A 198 18.00 -12.78 9.32
N GLN A 199 19.25 -12.49 9.69
CA GLN A 199 20.44 -13.08 9.04
C GLN A 199 20.57 -14.59 9.26
N ALA A 200 19.93 -15.15 10.29
CA ALA A 200 20.02 -16.57 10.61
C ALA A 200 18.83 -17.37 10.06
N THR A 201 17.68 -16.76 9.92
CA THR A 201 16.41 -17.47 9.67
C THR A 201 15.76 -17.10 8.33
N CYS A 202 15.95 -15.88 7.84
CA CYS A 202 15.28 -15.43 6.63
C CYS A 202 16.07 -15.66 5.34
N PRO A 203 15.40 -15.76 4.18
CA PRO A 203 16.05 -15.69 2.89
C PRO A 203 16.86 -14.38 2.71
N ALA A 204 17.92 -14.44 1.90
CA ALA A 204 18.80 -13.28 1.69
C ALA A 204 18.11 -12.07 1.04
N THR A 205 16.96 -12.28 0.41
CA THR A 205 16.14 -11.24 -0.23
C THR A 205 14.97 -10.77 0.63
N PHE A 206 14.85 -11.24 1.87
CA PHE A 206 13.91 -10.65 2.83
C PHE A 206 14.30 -9.20 3.13
N GLY A 207 13.30 -8.34 3.20
CA GLY A 207 13.50 -6.89 3.37
C GLY A 207 13.79 -6.15 2.06
N ASN A 208 13.78 -6.84 0.92
CA ASN A 208 14.03 -6.23 -0.39
C ASN A 208 12.76 -5.60 -0.95
N SER A 209 12.58 -4.30 -0.68
CA SER A 209 11.58 -3.46 -1.35
C SER A 209 12.31 -2.41 -2.19
N ASP A 210 11.87 -2.24 -3.43
CA ASP A 210 12.50 -1.36 -4.41
C ASP A 210 11.49 -0.38 -5.01
N ILE A 211 12.01 0.61 -5.74
CA ILE A 211 11.19 1.48 -6.59
C ILE A 211 11.40 1.06 -8.04
N PHE A 212 10.33 0.62 -8.66
CA PHE A 212 10.28 0.35 -10.09
C PHE A 212 9.58 1.48 -10.83
N GLY A 213 9.83 1.58 -12.13
CA GLY A 213 9.20 2.60 -12.95
C GLY A 213 9.19 2.24 -14.43
N ILE A 214 8.34 2.95 -15.17
CA ILE A 214 8.19 2.80 -16.61
C ILE A 214 7.94 4.15 -17.26
N ALA A 215 8.34 4.28 -18.51
CA ALA A 215 7.85 5.32 -19.42
C ALA A 215 7.10 4.65 -20.56
N ILE A 216 5.93 5.16 -20.90
CA ILE A 216 5.00 4.60 -21.89
C ILE A 216 4.67 5.72 -22.88
N ASP A 217 4.87 5.46 -24.17
CA ASP A 217 4.46 6.39 -25.21
C ASP A 217 2.96 6.66 -25.14
N ASP A 218 2.55 7.88 -25.48
CA ASP A 218 1.14 8.25 -25.55
C ASP A 218 0.40 7.31 -26.52
N PRO A 219 -0.61 6.54 -26.07
CA PRO A 219 -1.32 5.61 -26.94
C PRO A 219 -2.23 6.30 -27.96
N THR A 220 -2.51 7.61 -27.80
CA THR A 220 -3.41 8.41 -28.63
C THR A 220 -2.78 9.74 -29.06
N PRO A 221 -1.65 9.75 -29.80
CA PRO A 221 -0.86 10.95 -30.11
C PRO A 221 -1.55 11.95 -31.07
#